data_8e557e2fef62081e2358d3ac9c4d6734
#
_entry.id   8e557e2fef62081e2358d3ac9c4d6734
#
_cell.length_a   1.000
_cell.length_b   1.000
_cell.length_c   1.000
_cell.angle_alpha   90.00
_cell.angle_beta   90.00
_cell.angle_gamma   90.00
#
_symmetry.space_group_name_H-M   'P 1'
#
loop_
_entity.id
_entity.type
_entity.pdbx_description
1 polymer ?
#
loop_
_entity_poly.entity_id
_entity_poly.type
_entity_poly.pdbx_seq_one_letter_code
_entity_poly.pdbx_strand_id
1 'polypeptide(L)'
;ESLWSNVMLGHQGRRYRRGPWLRRKAARADTVDIIDSYDVRTPGSDIPALALSGGNQQKLIVGREMTAEPTLLIAAHPTRGVDVGAQAAIWEQLRIARGDGLGVLLISADLDELIGLSNRLLVIFRGALTADLDPSHVTPEDLGTYMAGRRQEQVA
;
A
#
# COMPACT_ATOMS: atom_id res chain seq x y z
N GLU A 1 -2.03 16.84 12.63
CA GLU A 1 -3.26 16.85 11.83
C GLU A 1 -4.15 15.69 12.24
N SER A 2 -5.49 15.90 12.23
CA SER A 2 -6.48 14.87 12.54
C SER A 2 -6.54 13.78 11.46
N LEU A 3 -7.15 12.60 11.76
CA LEU A 3 -7.29 11.51 10.79
C LEU A 3 -8.07 11.97 9.57
N TRP A 4 -9.22 12.65 9.75
CA TRP A 4 -10.02 13.13 8.62
C TRP A 4 -9.28 14.19 7.78
N SER A 5 -8.40 14.98 8.39
CA SER A 5 -7.56 15.93 7.66
C SER A 5 -6.52 15.20 6.80
N ASN A 6 -5.93 14.11 7.35
CA ASN A 6 -5.01 13.24 6.61
C ASN A 6 -5.69 12.50 5.46
N VAL A 7 -6.90 11.97 5.67
CA VAL A 7 -7.68 11.30 4.60
C VAL A 7 -8.00 12.26 3.46
N MET A 8 -8.17 13.54 3.75
CA MET A 8 -8.43 14.56 2.73
C MET A 8 -7.18 14.94 1.91
N LEU A 9 -5.96 14.68 2.41
CA LEU A 9 -4.72 15.04 1.72
C LEU A 9 -4.60 14.36 0.35
N GLY A 10 -4.24 15.15 -0.66
CA GLY A 10 -4.14 14.69 -2.05
C GLY A 10 -5.47 14.65 -2.82
N HIS A 11 -6.61 14.56 -2.12
CA HIS A 11 -7.95 14.40 -2.73
C HIS A 11 -8.85 15.63 -2.62
N GLN A 12 -8.34 16.75 -2.09
CA GLN A 12 -9.13 17.97 -1.82
C GLN A 12 -9.87 18.49 -3.05
N GLY A 13 -9.21 18.49 -4.22
CA GLY A 13 -9.76 19.07 -5.45
C GLY A 13 -10.84 18.23 -6.11
N ARG A 14 -10.78 16.91 -6.00
CA ARG A 14 -11.70 15.97 -6.66
C ARG A 14 -12.89 15.59 -5.80
N ARG A 15 -12.64 15.17 -4.55
CA ARG A 15 -13.64 14.55 -3.69
C ARG A 15 -14.22 15.50 -2.63
N TYR A 16 -13.40 16.39 -2.06
CA TYR A 16 -13.77 17.17 -0.88
C TYR A 16 -13.95 18.66 -1.14
N ARG A 17 -14.05 19.10 -2.39
CA ARG A 17 -14.24 20.50 -2.74
C ARG A 17 -15.63 20.73 -3.37
N ARG A 18 -16.31 21.83 -2.95
CA ARG A 18 -17.50 22.36 -3.60
C ARG A 18 -17.33 23.88 -3.76
N GLY A 19 -16.91 24.31 -4.94
CA GLY A 19 -16.52 25.70 -5.18
C GLY A 19 -15.33 26.08 -4.30
N PRO A 20 -15.37 27.20 -3.56
CA PRO A 20 -14.28 27.61 -2.65
C PRO A 20 -14.27 26.83 -1.33
N TRP A 21 -15.28 26.03 -1.02
CA TRP A 21 -15.47 25.40 0.29
C TRP A 21 -15.01 23.95 0.33
N LEU A 22 -14.40 23.56 1.47
CA LEU A 22 -14.06 22.16 1.75
C LEU A 22 -15.22 21.44 2.43
N ARG A 23 -15.53 20.25 1.97
CA ARG A 23 -16.59 19.36 2.49
C ARG A 23 -16.06 18.53 3.67
N ARG A 24 -15.79 19.19 4.81
CA ARG A 24 -15.25 18.53 6.02
C ARG A 24 -16.13 17.39 6.54
N LYS A 25 -17.46 17.52 6.41
CA LYS A 25 -18.40 16.44 6.81
C LYS A 25 -18.22 15.19 5.96
N ALA A 26 -17.99 15.35 4.66
CA ALA A 26 -17.73 14.22 3.77
C ALA A 26 -16.38 13.55 4.11
N ALA A 27 -15.32 14.33 4.36
CA ALA A 27 -14.05 13.78 4.76
C ALA A 27 -14.11 12.99 6.08
N ARG A 28 -14.91 13.48 7.06
CA ARG A 28 -15.13 12.73 8.31
C ARG A 28 -15.90 11.43 8.08
N ALA A 29 -16.93 11.44 7.23
CA ALA A 29 -17.69 10.24 6.90
C ALA A 29 -16.78 9.20 6.21
N ASP A 30 -16.07 9.59 5.16
CA ASP A 30 -15.11 8.70 4.48
C ASP A 30 -14.03 8.17 5.45
N THR A 31 -13.61 8.98 6.44
CA THR A 31 -12.64 8.52 7.45
C THR A 31 -13.24 7.46 8.37
N VAL A 32 -14.51 7.58 8.75
CA VAL A 32 -15.21 6.56 9.54
C VAL A 32 -15.31 5.27 8.73
N ASP A 33 -15.70 5.36 7.47
CA ASP A 33 -15.77 4.19 6.57
C ASP A 33 -14.41 3.49 6.42
N ILE A 34 -13.31 4.25 6.33
CA ILE A 34 -11.95 3.69 6.32
C ILE A 34 -11.61 3.02 7.65
N ILE A 35 -11.92 3.68 8.78
CA ILE A 35 -11.67 3.13 10.12
C ILE A 35 -12.32 1.76 10.27
N ASP A 36 -13.58 1.64 9.85
CA ASP A 36 -14.35 0.41 9.96
C ASP A 36 -13.89 -0.66 8.95
N SER A 37 -13.68 -0.28 7.67
CA SER A 37 -13.34 -1.23 6.61
C SER A 37 -11.92 -1.79 6.73
N TYR A 38 -10.98 -1.00 7.28
CA TYR A 38 -9.57 -1.39 7.44
C TYR A 38 -9.19 -1.75 8.87
N ASP A 39 -10.16 -1.86 9.77
CA ASP A 39 -9.94 -2.15 11.20
C ASP A 39 -8.84 -1.25 11.80
N VAL A 40 -8.98 0.08 11.62
CA VAL A 40 -8.07 1.06 12.21
C VAL A 40 -8.45 1.28 13.67
N ARG A 41 -7.62 0.84 14.59
CA ARG A 41 -7.89 0.98 16.05
C ARG A 41 -7.67 2.42 16.49
N THR A 42 -8.78 3.12 16.71
CA THR A 42 -8.79 4.55 17.08
C THR A 42 -10.07 4.90 17.86
N PRO A 43 -10.03 5.89 18.77
CA PRO A 43 -11.25 6.40 19.42
C PRO A 43 -12.12 7.26 18.49
N GLY A 44 -11.65 7.62 17.27
CA GLY A 44 -12.43 8.39 16.30
C GLY A 44 -11.60 9.16 15.31
N SER A 45 -12.27 9.85 14.38
CA SER A 45 -11.65 10.55 13.23
C SER A 45 -10.97 11.88 13.58
N ASP A 46 -11.26 12.45 14.73
CA ASP A 46 -10.76 13.79 15.12
C ASP A 46 -9.41 13.76 15.86
N ILE A 47 -8.89 12.58 16.25
CA ILE A 47 -7.59 12.46 16.90
C ILE A 47 -6.43 12.75 15.92
N PRO A 48 -5.28 13.19 16.41
CA PRO A 48 -4.08 13.32 15.59
C PRO A 48 -3.58 11.97 15.06
N ALA A 49 -3.16 11.90 13.78
CA ALA A 49 -2.63 10.68 13.19
C ALA A 49 -1.40 10.12 13.93
N LEU A 50 -0.61 10.98 14.58
CA LEU A 50 0.53 10.59 15.42
C LEU A 50 0.13 9.80 16.68
N ALA A 51 -1.14 9.82 17.08
CA ALA A 51 -1.64 9.03 18.19
C ALA A 51 -1.91 7.56 17.81
N LEU A 52 -1.89 7.23 16.52
CA LEU A 52 -2.01 5.87 16.03
C LEU A 52 -0.68 5.11 16.12
N SER A 53 -0.75 3.79 16.35
CA SER A 53 0.40 2.91 16.11
C SER A 53 0.79 2.90 14.62
N GLY A 54 2.04 2.54 14.31
CA GLY A 54 2.53 2.45 12.92
C GLY A 54 1.63 1.61 12.03
N GLY A 55 1.17 0.45 12.49
CA GLY A 55 0.24 -0.42 11.75
C GLY A 55 -1.10 0.25 11.47
N ASN A 56 -1.68 0.98 12.42
CA ASN A 56 -2.92 1.71 12.21
C ASN A 56 -2.74 2.93 11.30
N GLN A 57 -1.58 3.57 11.32
CA GLN A 57 -1.24 4.63 10.35
C GLN A 57 -1.19 4.07 8.93
N GLN A 58 -0.54 2.91 8.72
CA GLN A 58 -0.46 2.27 7.40
C GLN A 58 -1.83 1.82 6.89
N LYS A 59 -2.66 1.22 7.75
CA LYS A 59 -4.05 0.86 7.40
C LYS A 59 -4.85 2.09 6.95
N LEU A 60 -4.72 3.22 7.68
CA LEU A 60 -5.38 4.48 7.30
C LEU A 60 -4.89 5.01 5.95
N ILE A 61 -3.57 4.94 5.69
CA ILE A 61 -2.97 5.40 4.42
C ILE A 61 -3.48 4.54 3.26
N VAL A 62 -3.45 3.20 3.40
CA VAL A 62 -3.97 2.29 2.37
C VAL A 62 -5.45 2.58 2.11
N GLY A 63 -6.28 2.68 3.14
CA GLY A 63 -7.70 3.00 3.01
C GLY A 63 -7.95 4.34 2.33
N ARG A 64 -7.16 5.37 2.65
CA ARG A 64 -7.21 6.68 1.99
C ARG A 64 -6.95 6.59 0.48
N GLU A 65 -5.90 5.90 0.08
CA GLU A 65 -5.56 5.77 -1.34
C GLU A 65 -6.61 4.96 -2.10
N MET A 66 -7.18 3.94 -1.47
CA MET A 66 -8.24 3.10 -2.05
C MET A 66 -9.57 3.84 -2.20
N THR A 67 -9.89 4.78 -1.30
CA THR A 67 -11.11 5.60 -1.36
C THR A 67 -11.21 6.43 -2.66
N ALA A 68 -10.09 6.69 -3.33
CA ALA A 68 -10.05 7.39 -4.61
C ALA A 68 -10.40 6.50 -5.82
N GLU A 69 -10.69 5.21 -5.61
CA GLU A 69 -10.96 4.21 -6.65
C GLU A 69 -9.88 4.24 -7.76
N PRO A 70 -8.59 4.05 -7.40
CA PRO A 70 -7.51 4.11 -8.36
C PRO A 70 -7.57 2.92 -9.32
N THR A 71 -7.10 3.10 -10.55
CA THR A 71 -6.84 1.98 -11.48
C THR A 71 -5.46 1.38 -11.30
N LEU A 72 -4.54 2.12 -10.67
CA LEU A 72 -3.19 1.70 -10.33
C LEU A 72 -2.80 2.25 -8.96
N LEU A 73 -2.32 1.38 -8.09
CA LEU A 73 -1.73 1.73 -6.80
C LEU A 73 -0.22 1.48 -6.83
N ILE A 74 0.57 2.48 -6.42
CA ILE A 74 1.99 2.31 -6.16
C ILE A 74 2.17 2.16 -4.64
N ALA A 75 2.49 0.94 -4.20
CA ALA A 75 2.70 0.60 -2.81
C ALA A 75 4.20 0.46 -2.52
N ALA A 76 4.80 1.51 -1.95
CA ALA A 76 6.21 1.51 -1.58
C ALA A 76 6.38 1.19 -0.09
N HIS A 77 6.92 0.01 0.20
CA HIS A 77 7.13 -0.52 1.56
C HIS A 77 5.87 -0.45 2.44
N PRO A 78 4.71 -0.98 1.98
CA PRO A 78 3.41 -0.77 2.63
C PRO A 78 3.34 -1.36 4.04
N THR A 79 4.19 -2.33 4.38
CA THR A 79 4.20 -2.99 5.69
C THR A 79 5.44 -2.67 6.53
N ARG A 80 6.23 -1.69 6.13
CA ARG A 80 7.45 -1.33 6.86
C ARG A 80 7.14 -0.81 8.27
N GLY A 81 7.72 -1.46 9.27
CA GLY A 81 7.61 -1.02 10.67
C GLY A 81 6.23 -1.29 11.32
N VAL A 82 5.45 -2.21 10.75
CA VAL A 82 4.18 -2.66 11.33
C VAL A 82 4.36 -4.03 11.99
N ASP A 83 3.45 -4.37 12.89
CA ASP A 83 3.39 -5.71 13.47
C ASP A 83 2.80 -6.74 12.49
N VAL A 84 3.01 -8.03 12.78
CA VAL A 84 2.58 -9.15 11.92
C VAL A 84 1.07 -9.14 11.63
N GLY A 85 0.26 -8.73 12.61
CA GLY A 85 -1.20 -8.66 12.43
C GLY A 85 -1.60 -7.55 11.45
N ALA A 86 -0.99 -6.37 11.57
CA ALA A 86 -1.22 -5.27 10.64
C ALA A 86 -0.68 -5.59 9.25
N GLN A 87 0.48 -6.26 9.14
CA GLN A 87 1.04 -6.74 7.87
C GLN A 87 0.05 -7.66 7.15
N ALA A 88 -0.46 -8.70 7.85
CA ALA A 88 -1.41 -9.64 7.27
C ALA A 88 -2.69 -8.94 6.78
N ALA A 89 -3.20 -7.97 7.56
CA ALA A 89 -4.38 -7.20 7.19
C ALA A 89 -4.14 -6.34 5.92
N ILE A 90 -3.00 -5.67 5.81
CA ILE A 90 -2.63 -4.87 4.63
C ILE A 90 -2.48 -5.78 3.40
N TRP A 91 -1.82 -6.93 3.53
CA TRP A 91 -1.66 -7.90 2.46
C TRP A 91 -3.02 -8.39 1.93
N GLU A 92 -3.95 -8.68 2.84
CA GLU A 92 -5.28 -9.13 2.46
C GLU A 92 -6.05 -8.04 1.69
N GLN A 93 -5.98 -6.78 2.13
CA GLN A 93 -6.60 -5.67 1.41
C GLN A 93 -6.01 -5.50 0.00
N LEU A 94 -4.69 -5.63 -0.17
CA LEU A 94 -4.04 -5.57 -1.48
C LEU A 94 -4.46 -6.75 -2.38
N ARG A 95 -4.64 -7.96 -1.80
CA ARG A 95 -5.12 -9.13 -2.57
C ARG A 95 -6.56 -8.95 -3.03
N ILE A 96 -7.45 -8.49 -2.16
CA ILE A 96 -8.85 -8.21 -2.50
C ILE A 96 -8.91 -7.17 -3.62
N ALA A 97 -8.25 -6.03 -3.46
CA ALA A 97 -8.27 -4.96 -4.45
C ALA A 97 -7.71 -5.41 -5.82
N ARG A 98 -6.64 -6.22 -5.81
CA ARG A 98 -6.12 -6.84 -7.04
C ARG A 98 -7.14 -7.79 -7.67
N GLY A 99 -7.86 -8.57 -6.87
CA GLY A 99 -8.95 -9.45 -7.33
C GLY A 99 -10.07 -8.66 -8.02
N ASP A 100 -10.34 -7.44 -7.56
CA ASP A 100 -11.31 -6.50 -8.12
C ASP A 100 -10.77 -5.72 -9.34
N GLY A 101 -9.56 -6.04 -9.81
CA GLY A 101 -8.98 -5.48 -11.03
C GLY A 101 -8.04 -4.28 -10.83
N LEU A 102 -7.67 -3.95 -9.58
CA LEU A 102 -6.67 -2.92 -9.32
C LEU A 102 -5.28 -3.39 -9.77
N GLY A 103 -4.60 -2.60 -10.60
CA GLY A 103 -3.17 -2.75 -10.85
C GLY A 103 -2.36 -2.33 -9.60
N VAL A 104 -1.43 -3.17 -9.13
CA VAL A 104 -0.57 -2.85 -8.00
C VAL A 104 0.89 -2.93 -8.41
N LEU A 105 1.63 -1.82 -8.28
CA LEU A 105 3.09 -1.80 -8.34
C LEU A 105 3.61 -1.83 -6.90
N LEU A 106 4.03 -3.01 -6.45
CA LEU A 106 4.63 -3.20 -5.14
C LEU A 106 6.14 -2.99 -5.21
N ILE A 107 6.65 -2.13 -4.35
CA ILE A 107 8.10 -1.88 -4.16
C ILE A 107 8.41 -2.24 -2.72
N SER A 108 9.23 -3.26 -2.49
CA SER A 108 9.61 -3.71 -1.16
C SER A 108 11.04 -4.26 -1.12
N ALA A 109 11.63 -4.25 0.07
CA ALA A 109 12.84 -5.00 0.39
C ALA A 109 12.54 -6.29 1.18
N ASP A 110 11.28 -6.50 1.55
CA ASP A 110 10.79 -7.70 2.21
C ASP A 110 10.50 -8.75 1.12
N LEU A 111 11.31 -9.83 1.11
CA LEU A 111 11.23 -10.86 0.07
C LEU A 111 9.96 -11.70 0.20
N ASP A 112 9.49 -11.95 1.43
CA ASP A 112 8.25 -12.70 1.67
C ASP A 112 7.04 -11.88 1.19
N GLU A 113 7.06 -10.56 1.40
CA GLU A 113 6.04 -9.65 0.86
C GLU A 113 6.01 -9.69 -0.67
N LEU A 114 7.18 -9.59 -1.31
CA LEU A 114 7.28 -9.63 -2.77
C LEU A 114 6.80 -10.97 -3.34
N ILE A 115 7.27 -12.09 -2.81
CA ILE A 115 6.87 -13.44 -3.27
C ILE A 115 5.39 -13.69 -2.99
N GLY A 116 4.90 -13.30 -1.80
CA GLY A 116 3.53 -13.58 -1.37
C GLY A 116 2.44 -12.75 -2.04
N LEU A 117 2.77 -11.57 -2.59
CA LEU A 117 1.78 -10.65 -3.16
C LEU A 117 1.91 -10.44 -4.67
N SER A 118 3.06 -10.71 -5.27
CA SER A 118 3.30 -10.41 -6.68
C SER A 118 2.86 -11.54 -7.63
N ASN A 119 2.51 -11.17 -8.86
CA ASN A 119 2.33 -12.10 -9.97
C ASN A 119 3.56 -12.11 -10.90
N ARG A 120 4.42 -11.10 -10.78
CA ARG A 120 5.63 -10.92 -11.56
C ARG A 120 6.61 -10.13 -10.72
N LEU A 121 7.86 -10.55 -10.67
CA LEU A 121 8.93 -9.93 -9.90
C LEU A 121 9.97 -9.34 -10.86
N LEU A 122 10.23 -8.05 -10.70
CA LEU A 122 11.29 -7.35 -11.41
C LEU A 122 12.38 -6.96 -10.42
N VAL A 123 13.62 -7.35 -10.68
CA VAL A 123 14.76 -6.97 -9.84
C VAL A 123 15.55 -5.87 -10.52
N ILE A 124 15.79 -4.78 -9.78
CA ILE A 124 16.57 -3.64 -10.24
C ILE A 124 17.90 -3.59 -9.48
N PHE A 125 19.00 -3.51 -10.22
CA PHE A 125 20.32 -3.31 -9.66
C PHE A 125 21.08 -2.24 -10.47
N ARG A 126 21.60 -1.21 -9.79
CA ARG A 126 22.33 -0.07 -10.39
C ARG A 126 21.65 0.53 -11.61
N GLY A 127 20.33 0.73 -11.53
CA GLY A 127 19.53 1.37 -12.58
C GLY A 127 19.17 0.48 -13.77
N ALA A 128 19.47 -0.82 -13.73
CA ALA A 128 19.11 -1.78 -14.77
C ALA A 128 18.24 -2.92 -14.18
N LEU A 129 17.32 -3.45 -15.00
CA LEU A 129 16.61 -4.68 -14.68
C LEU A 129 17.59 -5.86 -14.82
N THR A 130 17.78 -6.62 -13.75
CA THR A 130 18.67 -7.78 -13.71
C THR A 130 17.94 -9.11 -13.81
N ALA A 131 16.66 -9.14 -13.45
CA ALA A 131 15.81 -10.31 -13.56
C ALA A 131 14.34 -9.94 -13.73
N ASP A 132 13.60 -10.84 -14.39
CA ASP A 132 12.15 -10.85 -14.57
C ASP A 132 11.66 -12.27 -14.25
N LEU A 133 10.99 -12.47 -13.13
CA LEU A 133 10.80 -13.76 -12.50
C LEU A 133 9.33 -14.01 -12.18
N ASP A 134 8.96 -15.28 -12.22
CA ASP A 134 7.70 -15.77 -11.68
C ASP A 134 7.89 -16.07 -10.17
N PRO A 135 7.14 -15.43 -9.28
CA PRO A 135 7.27 -15.62 -7.84
C PRO A 135 6.99 -17.07 -7.39
N SER A 136 6.23 -17.86 -8.15
CA SER A 136 5.93 -19.26 -7.82
C SER A 136 7.15 -20.21 -7.97
N HIS A 137 8.21 -19.74 -8.64
CA HIS A 137 9.42 -20.52 -8.93
C HIS A 137 10.70 -19.92 -8.35
N VAL A 138 10.57 -18.99 -7.41
CA VAL A 138 11.68 -18.20 -6.86
C VAL A 138 11.73 -18.32 -5.35
N THR A 139 12.93 -18.54 -4.81
CA THR A 139 13.19 -18.49 -3.38
C THR A 139 13.74 -17.13 -2.94
N PRO A 140 13.68 -16.78 -1.64
CA PRO A 140 14.36 -15.57 -1.12
C PRO A 140 15.86 -15.54 -1.44
N GLU A 141 16.53 -16.69 -1.44
CA GLU A 141 17.96 -16.83 -1.78
C GLU A 141 18.21 -16.47 -3.24
N ASP A 142 17.35 -16.92 -4.16
CA ASP A 142 17.45 -16.58 -5.58
C ASP A 142 17.32 -15.07 -5.78
N LEU A 143 16.28 -14.45 -5.18
CA LEU A 143 16.08 -13.00 -5.23
C LEU A 143 17.30 -12.25 -4.69
N GLY A 144 17.84 -12.68 -3.56
CA GLY A 144 19.04 -12.11 -2.97
C GLY A 144 20.23 -12.06 -3.94
N THR A 145 20.43 -13.12 -4.75
CA THR A 145 21.52 -13.17 -5.74
C THR A 145 21.32 -12.17 -6.88
N TYR A 146 20.08 -12.01 -7.39
CA TYR A 146 19.76 -11.01 -8.42
C TYR A 146 19.88 -9.58 -7.87
N MET A 147 19.46 -9.36 -6.63
CA MET A 147 19.62 -8.08 -5.94
C MET A 147 21.08 -7.71 -5.68
N ALA A 148 21.99 -8.71 -5.59
CA ALA A 148 23.43 -8.53 -5.53
C ALA A 148 24.09 -8.28 -6.90
N GLY A 149 23.32 -8.31 -7.99
CA GLY A 149 23.77 -7.96 -9.33
C GLY A 149 23.99 -9.13 -10.28
N ARG A 150 23.68 -10.38 -9.87
CA ARG A 150 23.59 -11.49 -10.83
C ARG A 150 22.53 -11.16 -11.86
N ARG A 151 22.78 -11.45 -13.11
CA ARG A 151 21.79 -11.31 -14.19
C ARG A 151 21.15 -12.66 -14.48
N GLN A 152 19.87 -12.64 -14.76
CA GLN A 152 19.17 -13.78 -15.33
C GLN A 152 19.76 -14.06 -16.71
N GLU A 153 20.18 -15.30 -16.99
CA GLU A 153 20.56 -15.70 -18.33
C GLU A 153 19.30 -15.62 -19.21
N GLN A 154 19.38 -14.81 -20.26
CA GLN A 154 18.29 -14.78 -21.25
C GLN A 154 18.22 -16.16 -21.89
N VAL A 155 17.13 -16.87 -21.60
CA VAL A 155 16.79 -18.07 -22.35
C VAL A 155 16.46 -17.60 -23.77
N ALA A 156 17.32 -17.93 -24.70
CA ALA A 156 17.18 -17.61 -26.13
C ALA A 156 16.02 -18.40 -26.73
#